data_2ca64ec8ddac30c2f50549871bc6d5a1
#
_entry.id   2ca64ec8ddac30c2f50549871bc6d5a1
#
_cell.length_a   1.000
_cell.length_b   1.000
_cell.length_c   1.000
_cell.angle_alpha   90.00
_cell.angle_beta   90.00
_cell.angle_gamma   90.00
#
_symmetry.space_group_name_H-M   'P 1'
#
loop_
_entity.id
_entity.type
_entity.pdbx_description
1 polymer ?
#
loop_
_entity_poly.entity_id
_entity_poly.type
_entity_poly.pdbx_seq_one_letter_code
_entity_poly.pdbx_strand_id
1 'polypeptide(L)'
;MIKRRFFNAFVLLLLVTGALAQNVTTDNSFRIGRLKNGMTYYIRHNNKEKGIADFYIAQRVGSILENPDQRGLAHFLEHMAFNGSKNFKNTDASPSIVHWCEAHGIKFGTNLNAYTSIDETVYNVSAVPVKNPAVVDSTLLILHDWSHYLDLDDKEIDKERGVIHEEWRTRRAGMASQRLMEQALPIIYKGTKYEDCMPIGTMEIVDHFPYKVLRDYYHKWYRPDLQAIIVVGDVDVDQMEKKIQAVFSSIPMPANAAKRNYYPVNDNDKMIVASLKDSEQPIMLVTLYMKRDATPDAEKSTIRYQRDGYVDDLIAYMVGERLDEMQDRNPKPCLSASARIGQFLVSRTKDAFTLSFGVRQENIKGSFDAAIGT
;
A
#
# COMPACT_ATOMS: atom_id res chain seq x y z
N MET A 1 -16.48 48.34 -24.76
CA MET A 1 -15.94 48.00 -23.41
C MET A 1 -16.24 46.53 -23.01
N ILE A 2 -17.42 46.00 -23.26
CA ILE A 2 -17.82 44.61 -22.90
C ILE A 2 -16.95 43.56 -23.60
N LYS A 3 -16.70 43.64 -24.90
CA LYS A 3 -15.87 42.67 -25.66
C LYS A 3 -14.44 42.55 -25.13
N ARG A 4 -13.84 43.65 -24.63
CA ARG A 4 -12.48 43.65 -24.09
C ARG A 4 -12.41 42.99 -22.70
N ARG A 5 -13.49 43.06 -21.90
CA ARG A 5 -13.60 42.39 -20.60
C ARG A 5 -13.77 40.88 -20.77
N PHE A 6 -14.56 40.45 -21.75
CA PHE A 6 -14.69 39.01 -22.07
C PHE A 6 -13.40 38.41 -22.63
N PHE A 7 -12.66 39.14 -23.48
CA PHE A 7 -11.38 38.70 -23.99
C PHE A 7 -10.33 38.55 -22.86
N ASN A 8 -10.23 39.54 -21.97
CA ASN A 8 -9.33 39.45 -20.81
C ASN A 8 -9.71 38.34 -19.84
N ALA A 9 -11.00 38.11 -19.60
CA ALA A 9 -11.48 37.00 -18.79
C ALA A 9 -11.17 35.63 -19.43
N PHE A 10 -11.30 35.54 -20.77
CA PHE A 10 -10.98 34.30 -21.50
C PHE A 10 -9.47 34.05 -21.53
N VAL A 11 -8.63 35.09 -21.72
CA VAL A 11 -7.16 34.97 -21.63
C VAL A 11 -6.72 34.59 -20.21
N LEU A 12 -7.35 35.15 -19.17
CA LEU A 12 -7.07 34.82 -17.79
C LEU A 12 -7.45 33.33 -17.49
N LEU A 13 -8.59 32.87 -18.01
CA LEU A 13 -9.03 31.50 -17.91
C LEU A 13 -8.06 30.53 -18.59
N LEU A 14 -7.57 30.86 -19.79
CA LEU A 14 -6.56 30.08 -20.51
C LEU A 14 -5.22 30.03 -19.77
N LEU A 15 -4.79 31.12 -19.15
CA LEU A 15 -3.57 31.20 -18.36
C LEU A 15 -3.70 30.33 -17.08
N VAL A 16 -4.86 30.37 -16.43
CA VAL A 16 -5.14 29.54 -15.24
C VAL A 16 -5.19 28.06 -15.61
N THR A 17 -5.86 27.70 -16.73
CA THR A 17 -5.92 26.27 -17.16
C THR A 17 -4.55 25.77 -17.59
N GLY A 18 -3.71 26.57 -18.25
CA GLY A 18 -2.34 26.22 -18.59
C GLY A 18 -1.45 26.01 -17.37
N ALA A 19 -1.60 26.85 -16.34
CA ALA A 19 -0.86 26.69 -15.08
C ALA A 19 -1.28 25.41 -14.30
N LEU A 20 -2.56 25.04 -14.36
CA LEU A 20 -3.07 23.86 -13.67
C LEU A 20 -2.67 22.53 -14.34
N ALA A 21 -2.36 22.55 -15.63
CA ALA A 21 -1.83 21.39 -16.36
C ALA A 21 -0.31 21.22 -16.17
N GLN A 22 0.36 22.16 -15.52
CA GLN A 22 1.80 22.08 -15.27
C GLN A 22 2.11 20.98 -14.25
N ASN A 23 3.09 20.13 -14.57
CA ASN A 23 3.62 19.16 -13.65
C ASN A 23 4.39 19.83 -12.51
N VAL A 24 4.29 19.25 -11.33
CA VAL A 24 5.19 19.59 -10.22
C VAL A 24 6.60 19.17 -10.62
N THR A 25 7.57 20.06 -10.40
CA THR A 25 8.97 19.73 -10.67
C THR A 25 9.44 18.62 -9.75
N THR A 26 10.15 17.64 -10.31
CA THR A 26 10.80 16.60 -9.53
C THR A 26 11.86 17.23 -8.61
N ASP A 27 11.91 16.81 -7.37
CA ASP A 27 12.96 17.21 -6.43
C ASP A 27 14.32 16.68 -6.93
N ASN A 28 15.22 17.63 -7.31
CA ASN A 28 16.54 17.32 -7.84
C ASN A 28 17.47 16.62 -6.83
N SER A 29 17.09 16.53 -5.55
CA SER A 29 17.82 15.77 -4.55
C SER A 29 17.67 14.25 -4.73
N PHE A 30 16.72 13.80 -5.55
CA PHE A 30 16.58 12.40 -5.93
C PHE A 30 17.30 12.10 -7.24
N ARG A 31 18.12 11.06 -7.23
CA ARG A 31 18.55 10.39 -8.45
C ARG A 31 17.50 9.33 -8.79
N ILE A 32 16.76 9.55 -9.88
CA ILE A 32 15.74 8.63 -10.38
C ILE A 32 16.22 8.07 -11.70
N GLY A 33 16.12 6.75 -11.87
CA GLY A 33 16.48 6.11 -13.12
C GLY A 33 15.67 4.84 -13.38
N ARG A 34 15.83 4.31 -14.59
CA ARG A 34 15.19 3.07 -15.01
C ARG A 34 16.19 2.18 -15.74
N LEU A 35 16.30 0.93 -15.30
CA LEU A 35 17.15 -0.07 -15.93
C LEU A 35 16.53 -0.57 -17.26
N LYS A 36 17.35 -1.17 -18.13
CA LYS A 36 16.89 -1.71 -19.42
C LYS A 36 15.82 -2.79 -19.27
N ASN A 37 15.83 -3.54 -18.17
CA ASN A 37 14.81 -4.55 -17.85
C ASN A 37 13.51 -3.96 -17.29
N GLY A 38 13.42 -2.64 -17.15
CA GLY A 38 12.22 -1.94 -16.71
C GLY A 38 12.15 -1.61 -15.23
N MET A 39 13.08 -2.10 -14.39
CA MET A 39 13.13 -1.77 -12.96
C MET A 39 13.46 -0.30 -12.76
N THR A 40 12.73 0.36 -11.87
CA THR A 40 12.98 1.75 -11.48
C THR A 40 13.87 1.80 -10.24
N TYR A 41 14.64 2.86 -10.07
CA TYR A 41 15.36 3.11 -8.82
C TYR A 41 15.25 4.58 -8.41
N TYR A 42 15.29 4.79 -7.09
CA TYR A 42 15.29 6.09 -6.42
C TYR A 42 16.42 6.10 -5.41
N ILE A 43 17.31 7.06 -5.52
CA ILE A 43 18.43 7.23 -4.57
C ILE A 43 18.39 8.64 -4.05
N ARG A 44 18.47 8.81 -2.73
CA ARG A 44 18.58 10.13 -2.09
C ARG A 44 19.64 10.12 -1.01
N HIS A 45 20.63 11.01 -1.15
CA HIS A 45 21.53 11.28 -0.05
C HIS A 45 20.80 12.01 1.07
N ASN A 46 20.95 11.53 2.30
CA ASN A 46 20.44 12.16 3.51
C ASN A 46 21.40 11.83 4.67
N ASN A 47 22.06 12.83 5.21
CA ASN A 47 23.02 12.68 6.31
C ASN A 47 22.45 13.03 7.69
N LYS A 48 21.12 13.01 7.86
CA LYS A 48 20.45 13.24 9.14
C LYS A 48 20.95 12.26 10.20
N GLU A 49 21.11 11.00 9.80
CA GLU A 49 21.74 9.95 10.59
C GLU A 49 23.00 9.46 9.86
N LYS A 50 24.18 9.83 10.40
CA LYS A 50 25.46 9.55 9.75
C LYS A 50 25.82 8.07 9.76
N GLY A 51 26.26 7.57 8.61
CA GLY A 51 26.77 6.22 8.45
C GLY A 51 25.72 5.15 8.38
N ILE A 52 24.44 5.50 8.18
CA ILE A 52 23.34 4.56 7.97
C ILE A 52 22.48 4.95 6.76
N ALA A 53 21.81 3.95 6.17
CA ALA A 53 20.83 4.13 5.12
C ALA A 53 19.75 3.07 5.18
N ASP A 54 18.61 3.39 4.56
CA ASP A 54 17.46 2.51 4.41
C ASP A 54 17.38 2.02 2.97
N PHE A 55 17.09 0.73 2.80
CA PHE A 55 16.99 0.04 1.53
C PHE A 55 15.62 -0.61 1.40
N TYR A 56 14.94 -0.36 0.28
CA TYR A 56 13.62 -0.93 0.01
C TYR A 56 13.59 -1.54 -1.38
N ILE A 57 12.81 -2.61 -1.52
CA ILE A 57 12.24 -3.03 -2.80
C ILE A 57 10.73 -2.94 -2.71
N ALA A 58 10.13 -2.05 -3.50
CA ALA A 58 8.69 -1.88 -3.59
C ALA A 58 8.17 -2.56 -4.86
N GLN A 59 7.13 -3.36 -4.72
CA GLN A 59 6.54 -4.11 -5.83
C GLN A 59 5.08 -3.73 -6.00
N ARG A 60 4.66 -3.41 -7.22
CA ARG A 60 3.26 -3.16 -7.59
C ARG A 60 2.50 -4.50 -7.74
N VAL A 61 2.69 -5.38 -6.77
CA VAL A 61 2.16 -6.75 -6.71
C VAL A 61 1.53 -6.94 -5.34
N GLY A 62 0.26 -7.29 -5.30
CA GLY A 62 -0.50 -7.52 -4.09
C GLY A 62 -1.68 -8.44 -4.35
N SER A 63 -2.51 -8.65 -3.35
CA SER A 63 -3.59 -9.63 -3.39
C SER A 63 -4.64 -9.38 -4.48
N ILE A 64 -4.77 -8.16 -4.99
CA ILE A 64 -5.67 -7.84 -6.11
C ILE A 64 -5.34 -8.60 -7.40
N LEU A 65 -4.11 -9.08 -7.55
CA LEU A 65 -3.65 -9.81 -8.72
C LEU A 65 -3.89 -11.33 -8.62
N GLU A 66 -4.35 -11.81 -7.49
CA GLU A 66 -4.64 -13.21 -7.24
C GLU A 66 -5.87 -13.68 -8.03
N ASN A 67 -5.80 -14.89 -8.55
CA ASN A 67 -6.98 -15.61 -9.03
C ASN A 67 -7.76 -16.20 -7.83
N PRO A 68 -8.99 -16.70 -8.01
CA PRO A 68 -9.76 -17.29 -6.90
C PRO A 68 -9.04 -18.45 -6.16
N ASP A 69 -8.23 -19.23 -6.88
CA ASP A 69 -7.41 -20.34 -6.34
C ASP A 69 -6.07 -19.89 -5.75
N GLN A 70 -5.80 -18.59 -5.74
CA GLN A 70 -4.55 -17.97 -5.27
C GLN A 70 -4.74 -17.05 -4.06
N ARG A 71 -5.93 -17.00 -3.48
CA ARG A 71 -6.22 -16.07 -2.37
C ARG A 71 -5.32 -16.29 -1.16
N GLY A 72 -4.52 -15.26 -0.85
CA GLY A 72 -3.53 -15.27 0.21
C GLY A 72 -2.10 -15.50 -0.26
N LEU A 73 -1.84 -15.79 -1.55
CA LEU A 73 -0.51 -16.13 -2.03
C LEU A 73 0.42 -14.91 -2.15
N ALA A 74 -0.10 -13.70 -2.31
CA ALA A 74 0.72 -12.49 -2.25
C ALA A 74 1.36 -12.32 -0.86
N HIS A 75 0.57 -12.50 0.20
CA HIS A 75 1.04 -12.48 1.58
C HIS A 75 1.90 -13.69 1.92
N PHE A 76 1.54 -14.86 1.42
CA PHE A 76 2.35 -16.06 1.56
C PHE A 76 3.77 -15.89 0.99
N LEU A 77 3.90 -15.24 -0.17
CA LEU A 77 5.20 -14.93 -0.78
C LEU A 77 6.01 -13.93 0.05
N GLU A 78 5.35 -12.99 0.72
CA GLU A 78 6.02 -12.10 1.66
C GLU A 78 6.74 -12.90 2.75
N HIS A 79 6.07 -13.86 3.38
CA HIS A 79 6.66 -14.75 4.38
C HIS A 79 7.79 -15.59 3.79
N MET A 80 7.57 -16.18 2.62
CA MET A 80 8.58 -17.01 1.93
C MET A 80 9.86 -16.24 1.60
N ALA A 81 9.81 -14.91 1.48
CA ALA A 81 10.98 -14.07 1.25
C ALA A 81 12.05 -14.17 2.36
N PHE A 82 11.67 -14.64 3.55
CA PHE A 82 12.58 -14.84 4.68
C PHE A 82 13.02 -16.32 4.84
N ASN A 83 12.44 -17.26 4.08
CA ASN A 83 12.60 -18.71 4.25
C ASN A 83 13.58 -19.37 3.26
N GLY A 84 14.40 -18.56 2.58
CA GLY A 84 15.43 -19.03 1.68
C GLY A 84 15.38 -18.37 0.31
N SER A 85 16.57 -18.07 -0.20
CA SER A 85 16.79 -17.46 -1.50
C SER A 85 18.10 -17.92 -2.12
N LYS A 86 18.35 -17.51 -3.34
CA LYS A 86 19.52 -17.92 -4.12
C LYS A 86 20.86 -17.77 -3.36
N ASN A 87 21.04 -16.66 -2.66
CA ASN A 87 22.29 -16.34 -1.96
C ASN A 87 22.21 -16.53 -0.44
N PHE A 88 21.01 -16.70 0.11
CA PHE A 88 20.76 -16.86 1.55
C PHE A 88 19.89 -18.11 1.77
N LYS A 89 20.54 -19.26 1.89
CA LYS A 89 19.91 -20.60 1.81
C LYS A 89 19.28 -21.11 3.10
N ASN A 90 19.46 -20.42 4.21
CA ASN A 90 19.04 -20.92 5.53
C ASN A 90 19.58 -22.32 5.86
N THR A 91 20.88 -22.52 5.64
CA THR A 91 21.62 -23.76 5.93
C THR A 91 22.86 -23.47 6.78
N ASP A 92 23.51 -24.50 7.32
CA ASP A 92 24.75 -24.34 8.08
C ASP A 92 25.87 -23.67 7.27
N ALA A 93 25.86 -23.83 5.94
CA ALA A 93 26.85 -23.24 5.03
C ALA A 93 26.48 -21.86 4.52
N SER A 94 25.20 -21.45 4.60
CA SER A 94 24.69 -20.18 4.13
C SER A 94 23.58 -19.68 5.05
N PRO A 95 23.80 -18.59 5.81
CA PRO A 95 22.82 -18.09 6.76
C PRO A 95 21.53 -17.63 6.03
N SER A 96 20.42 -17.66 6.75
CA SER A 96 19.20 -16.99 6.29
C SER A 96 19.40 -15.48 6.24
N ILE A 97 18.53 -14.79 5.50
CA ILE A 97 18.49 -13.32 5.48
C ILE A 97 18.37 -12.76 6.90
N VAL A 98 17.49 -13.32 7.71
CA VAL A 98 17.27 -12.92 9.12
C VAL A 98 18.56 -13.04 9.93
N HIS A 99 19.19 -14.20 9.89
CA HIS A 99 20.43 -14.46 10.64
C HIS A 99 21.58 -13.56 10.18
N TRP A 100 21.70 -13.37 8.86
CA TRP A 100 22.72 -12.44 8.33
C TRP A 100 22.47 -11.00 8.81
N CYS A 101 21.24 -10.52 8.76
CA CYS A 101 20.87 -9.18 9.22
C CYS A 101 21.17 -8.98 10.72
N GLU A 102 20.76 -9.94 11.56
CA GLU A 102 20.99 -9.87 13.00
C GLU A 102 22.48 -9.86 13.35
N ALA A 103 23.30 -10.64 12.64
CA ALA A 103 24.76 -10.65 12.81
C ALA A 103 25.40 -9.28 12.46
N HIS A 104 24.71 -8.43 11.69
CA HIS A 104 25.14 -7.08 11.33
C HIS A 104 24.38 -5.97 12.08
N GLY A 105 23.66 -6.32 13.15
CA GLY A 105 22.93 -5.36 14.00
C GLY A 105 21.59 -4.90 13.44
N ILE A 106 21.10 -5.51 12.39
CA ILE A 106 19.82 -5.24 11.73
C ILE A 106 18.78 -6.21 12.30
N LYS A 107 17.86 -5.71 13.14
CA LYS A 107 16.91 -6.54 13.90
C LYS A 107 15.67 -6.88 13.08
N PHE A 108 15.28 -8.17 13.06
CA PHE A 108 14.02 -8.61 12.49
C PHE A 108 12.81 -7.97 13.19
N GLY A 109 11.79 -7.62 12.43
CA GLY A 109 10.59 -6.97 12.91
C GLY A 109 10.73 -5.46 13.20
N THR A 110 11.97 -4.95 13.33
CA THR A 110 12.25 -3.52 13.56
C THR A 110 12.92 -2.87 12.34
N ASN A 111 14.03 -3.43 11.90
CA ASN A 111 14.83 -2.90 10.80
C ASN A 111 14.69 -3.73 9.52
N LEU A 112 14.55 -5.04 9.66
CA LEU A 112 14.23 -5.99 8.60
C LEU A 112 12.74 -6.30 8.67
N ASN A 113 11.97 -5.89 7.67
CA ASN A 113 10.51 -6.04 7.68
C ASN A 113 9.95 -6.12 6.26
N ALA A 114 8.67 -6.48 6.17
CA ALA A 114 7.89 -6.44 4.95
C ALA A 114 6.41 -6.19 5.25
N TYR A 115 5.65 -5.82 4.24
CA TYR A 115 4.20 -5.84 4.29
C TYR A 115 3.60 -6.12 2.92
N THR A 116 2.47 -6.78 2.91
CA THR A 116 1.63 -6.98 1.73
C THR A 116 0.31 -6.26 1.89
N SER A 117 -0.02 -5.45 0.89
CA SER A 117 -1.34 -4.84 0.76
C SER A 117 -2.08 -5.42 -0.43
N ILE A 118 -3.23 -4.81 -0.74
CA ILE A 118 -4.04 -5.22 -1.89
C ILE A 118 -3.30 -4.94 -3.21
N ASP A 119 -2.57 -3.84 -3.31
CA ASP A 119 -1.97 -3.37 -4.55
C ASP A 119 -0.44 -3.48 -4.60
N GLU A 120 0.21 -3.72 -3.48
CA GLU A 120 1.66 -3.68 -3.38
C GLU A 120 2.21 -4.60 -2.29
N THR A 121 3.46 -5.02 -2.46
CA THR A 121 4.27 -5.67 -1.43
C THR A 121 5.59 -4.91 -1.33
N VAL A 122 6.01 -4.59 -0.12
CA VAL A 122 7.26 -3.85 0.12
C VAL A 122 8.10 -4.62 1.13
N TYR A 123 9.38 -4.77 0.83
CA TYR A 123 10.38 -5.30 1.73
C TYR A 123 11.40 -4.22 2.05
N ASN A 124 11.89 -4.16 3.28
CA ASN A 124 12.89 -3.18 3.67
C ASN A 124 13.97 -3.74 4.59
N VAL A 125 15.14 -3.16 4.44
CA VAL A 125 16.27 -3.29 5.37
C VAL A 125 16.67 -1.88 5.77
N SER A 126 16.29 -1.48 6.98
CA SER A 126 16.49 -0.12 7.49
C SER A 126 17.66 -0.03 8.46
N ALA A 127 18.17 1.19 8.66
CA ALA A 127 19.33 1.48 9.53
C ALA A 127 20.57 0.65 9.21
N VAL A 128 20.81 0.35 7.93
CA VAL A 128 21.97 -0.41 7.45
C VAL A 128 23.26 0.40 7.67
N PRO A 129 24.32 -0.17 8.33
CA PRO A 129 25.58 0.52 8.53
C PRO A 129 26.38 0.59 7.21
N VAL A 130 26.31 1.76 6.53
CA VAL A 130 26.90 1.94 5.18
C VAL A 130 28.40 2.24 5.16
N LYS A 131 29.05 2.36 6.31
CA LYS A 131 30.52 2.53 6.39
C LYS A 131 31.27 1.28 5.94
N ASN A 132 30.63 0.11 6.02
CA ASN A 132 31.20 -1.14 5.54
C ASN A 132 30.62 -1.46 4.14
N PRO A 133 31.42 -1.36 3.06
CA PRO A 133 30.95 -1.65 1.71
C PRO A 133 30.40 -3.07 1.53
N ALA A 134 30.94 -4.06 2.24
CA ALA A 134 30.49 -5.44 2.15
C ALA A 134 29.05 -5.61 2.70
N VAL A 135 28.68 -4.85 3.75
CA VAL A 135 27.32 -4.85 4.28
C VAL A 135 26.34 -4.24 3.27
N VAL A 136 26.73 -3.15 2.61
CA VAL A 136 25.94 -2.52 1.53
C VAL A 136 25.75 -3.49 0.37
N ASP A 137 26.81 -4.18 -0.07
CA ASP A 137 26.74 -5.11 -1.19
C ASP A 137 25.84 -6.32 -0.86
N SER A 138 25.95 -6.85 0.35
CA SER A 138 25.08 -7.94 0.79
C SER A 138 23.62 -7.48 0.96
N THR A 139 23.37 -6.25 1.41
CA THR A 139 22.02 -5.69 1.50
C THR A 139 21.39 -5.55 0.10
N LEU A 140 22.16 -5.06 -0.88
CA LEU A 140 21.66 -5.04 -2.27
C LEU A 140 21.42 -6.44 -2.82
N LEU A 141 22.23 -7.43 -2.41
CA LEU A 141 22.03 -8.82 -2.78
C LEU A 141 20.76 -9.43 -2.15
N ILE A 142 20.40 -9.03 -0.93
CA ILE A 142 19.12 -9.38 -0.32
C ILE A 142 17.96 -8.85 -1.16
N LEU A 143 18.00 -7.56 -1.52
CA LEU A 143 16.96 -6.96 -2.37
C LEU A 143 16.89 -7.63 -3.76
N HIS A 144 18.04 -8.01 -4.32
CA HIS A 144 18.12 -8.74 -5.59
C HIS A 144 17.43 -10.11 -5.48
N ASP A 145 17.66 -10.84 -4.41
CA ASP A 145 17.04 -12.13 -4.19
C ASP A 145 15.52 -11.99 -3.97
N TRP A 146 15.10 -11.02 -3.20
CA TRP A 146 13.67 -10.71 -3.04
C TRP A 146 12.97 -10.35 -4.35
N SER A 147 13.70 -9.77 -5.30
CA SER A 147 13.11 -9.36 -6.57
C SER A 147 12.71 -10.53 -7.47
N HIS A 148 13.51 -11.61 -7.51
CA HIS A 148 13.27 -12.69 -8.48
C HIS A 148 13.88 -14.05 -8.11
N TYR A 149 14.51 -14.22 -6.96
CA TYR A 149 15.33 -15.39 -6.66
C TYR A 149 14.99 -16.05 -5.31
N LEU A 150 13.70 -16.09 -4.96
CA LEU A 150 13.21 -16.88 -3.82
C LEU A 150 13.29 -18.38 -4.14
N ASP A 151 13.67 -19.20 -3.17
CA ASP A 151 13.81 -20.65 -3.37
C ASP A 151 12.45 -21.34 -3.47
N LEU A 152 11.47 -20.92 -2.68
CA LEU A 152 10.12 -21.51 -2.59
C LEU A 152 10.16 -23.04 -2.43
N ASP A 153 10.99 -23.51 -1.47
CA ASP A 153 11.12 -24.93 -1.14
C ASP A 153 9.82 -25.50 -0.59
N ASP A 154 9.44 -26.71 -1.02
CA ASP A 154 8.18 -27.34 -0.64
C ASP A 154 8.04 -27.53 0.87
N LYS A 155 9.14 -27.89 1.56
CA LYS A 155 9.12 -28.09 3.02
C LYS A 155 8.97 -26.78 3.78
N GLU A 156 9.60 -25.71 3.30
CA GLU A 156 9.45 -24.38 3.90
C GLU A 156 8.04 -23.83 3.64
N ILE A 157 7.46 -24.07 2.44
CA ILE A 157 6.05 -23.74 2.15
C ILE A 157 5.12 -24.46 3.15
N ASP A 158 5.31 -25.77 3.39
CA ASP A 158 4.45 -26.52 4.31
C ASP A 158 4.56 -26.04 5.75
N LYS A 159 5.75 -25.64 6.21
CA LYS A 159 5.93 -25.02 7.52
C LYS A 159 5.20 -23.67 7.61
N GLU A 160 5.30 -22.86 6.57
CA GLU A 160 4.76 -21.51 6.57
C GLU A 160 3.23 -21.47 6.55
N ARG A 161 2.55 -22.51 6.02
CA ARG A 161 1.09 -22.66 6.11
C ARG A 161 0.62 -22.54 7.56
N GLY A 162 1.28 -23.24 8.49
CA GLY A 162 0.94 -23.19 9.91
C GLY A 162 1.16 -21.80 10.53
N VAL A 163 2.21 -21.10 10.13
CA VAL A 163 2.51 -19.73 10.61
C VAL A 163 1.42 -18.75 10.18
N ILE A 164 1.03 -18.76 8.91
CA ILE A 164 -0.01 -17.90 8.37
C ILE A 164 -1.38 -18.23 8.95
N HIS A 165 -1.68 -19.52 9.14
CA HIS A 165 -2.92 -19.95 9.79
C HIS A 165 -3.02 -19.41 11.22
N GLU A 166 -1.91 -19.46 11.99
CA GLU A 166 -1.86 -18.92 13.36
C GLU A 166 -1.97 -17.39 13.37
N GLU A 167 -1.36 -16.71 12.42
CA GLU A 167 -1.51 -15.25 12.26
C GLU A 167 -2.97 -14.87 11.98
N TRP A 168 -3.61 -15.57 11.04
CA TRP A 168 -5.02 -15.36 10.74
C TRP A 168 -5.90 -15.56 11.98
N ARG A 169 -5.64 -16.67 12.71
CA ARG A 169 -6.38 -16.99 13.94
C ARG A 169 -6.23 -15.88 14.98
N THR A 170 -5.00 -15.42 15.21
CA THR A 170 -4.67 -14.39 16.21
C THR A 170 -5.26 -13.04 15.84
N ARG A 171 -5.15 -12.63 14.57
CA ARG A 171 -5.75 -11.37 14.09
C ARG A 171 -7.27 -11.39 14.21
N ARG A 172 -7.93 -12.45 13.80
CA ARG A 172 -9.40 -12.57 13.94
C ARG A 172 -9.84 -12.65 15.39
N ALA A 173 -9.16 -13.42 16.23
CA ALA A 173 -9.50 -13.54 17.64
C ALA A 173 -9.37 -12.19 18.38
N GLY A 174 -8.37 -11.40 18.05
CA GLY A 174 -8.06 -10.16 18.76
C GLY A 174 -8.77 -8.89 18.27
N MET A 175 -9.45 -8.90 17.10
CA MET A 175 -9.95 -7.68 16.47
C MET A 175 -11.35 -7.81 15.89
N ALA A 176 -12.36 -7.33 16.62
CA ALA A 176 -13.74 -7.21 16.10
C ALA A 176 -13.81 -6.40 14.79
N SER A 177 -13.02 -5.32 14.67
CA SER A 177 -12.93 -4.49 13.46
C SER A 177 -12.46 -5.28 12.24
N GLN A 178 -11.52 -6.22 12.40
CA GLN A 178 -11.06 -7.09 11.31
C GLN A 178 -12.19 -8.02 10.84
N ARG A 179 -12.86 -8.68 11.76
CA ARG A 179 -13.99 -9.58 11.45
C ARG A 179 -15.15 -8.85 10.77
N LEU A 180 -15.44 -7.62 11.21
CA LEU A 180 -16.46 -6.76 10.59
C LEU A 180 -16.05 -6.31 9.19
N MET A 181 -14.77 -5.96 8.97
CA MET A 181 -14.27 -5.57 7.66
C MET A 181 -14.35 -6.75 6.67
N GLU A 182 -13.94 -7.95 7.06
CA GLU A 182 -14.05 -9.17 6.25
C GLU A 182 -15.48 -9.46 5.81
N GLN A 183 -16.47 -9.13 6.65
CA GLN A 183 -17.90 -9.27 6.32
C GLN A 183 -18.43 -8.10 5.46
N ALA A 184 -17.88 -6.90 5.64
CA ALA A 184 -18.33 -5.70 4.95
C ALA A 184 -17.89 -5.66 3.47
N LEU A 185 -16.64 -6.05 3.19
CA LEU A 185 -16.07 -5.93 1.84
C LEU A 185 -16.88 -6.67 0.76
N PRO A 186 -17.34 -7.92 0.97
CA PRO A 186 -18.17 -8.62 -0.02
C PRO A 186 -19.51 -7.94 -0.29
N ILE A 187 -20.04 -7.19 0.66
CA ILE A 187 -21.29 -6.42 0.48
C ILE A 187 -21.00 -5.12 -0.28
N ILE A 188 -19.96 -4.39 0.15
CA ILE A 188 -19.62 -3.06 -0.39
C ILE A 188 -19.08 -3.17 -1.82
N TYR A 189 -18.27 -4.19 -2.09
CA TYR A 189 -17.58 -4.38 -3.36
C TYR A 189 -18.18 -5.49 -4.24
N LYS A 190 -19.41 -5.91 -3.95
CA LYS A 190 -20.10 -7.00 -4.67
C LYS A 190 -19.96 -6.86 -6.19
N GLY A 191 -19.51 -7.94 -6.82
CA GLY A 191 -19.32 -8.00 -8.28
C GLY A 191 -18.07 -7.28 -8.79
N THR A 192 -17.18 -6.84 -7.92
CA THR A 192 -15.88 -6.27 -8.29
C THR A 192 -14.74 -7.20 -7.87
N LYS A 193 -13.52 -6.94 -8.36
CA LYS A 193 -12.33 -7.69 -7.94
C LYS A 193 -11.98 -7.48 -6.46
N TYR A 194 -12.47 -6.40 -5.84
CA TYR A 194 -12.23 -6.07 -4.43
C TYR A 194 -13.14 -6.84 -3.46
N GLU A 195 -14.12 -7.60 -3.95
CA GLU A 195 -15.05 -8.38 -3.12
C GLU A 195 -14.31 -9.37 -2.21
N ASP A 196 -13.23 -9.96 -2.72
CA ASP A 196 -12.49 -11.04 -2.09
C ASP A 196 -10.97 -10.87 -2.20
N CYS A 197 -10.44 -9.69 -1.91
CA CYS A 197 -9.03 -9.38 -2.16
C CYS A 197 -8.20 -9.13 -0.88
N MET A 198 -8.68 -9.55 0.29
CA MET A 198 -7.90 -9.37 1.52
C MET A 198 -6.59 -10.15 1.48
N PRO A 199 -5.44 -9.52 1.81
CA PRO A 199 -4.11 -10.14 1.67
C PRO A 199 -3.93 -11.43 2.46
N ILE A 200 -4.58 -11.55 3.64
CA ILE A 200 -4.51 -12.79 4.45
C ILE A 200 -5.13 -14.00 3.72
N GLY A 201 -5.99 -13.75 2.72
CA GLY A 201 -6.63 -14.79 1.93
C GLY A 201 -7.65 -15.63 2.69
N THR A 202 -7.83 -16.86 2.23
CA THR A 202 -8.71 -17.84 2.87
C THR A 202 -7.88 -19.05 3.31
N MET A 203 -8.14 -19.55 4.51
CA MET A 203 -7.37 -20.68 5.03
C MET A 203 -7.60 -21.96 4.21
N GLU A 204 -8.76 -22.11 3.59
CA GLU A 204 -9.01 -23.19 2.63
C GLU A 204 -7.96 -23.23 1.50
N ILE A 205 -7.60 -22.06 0.96
CA ILE A 205 -6.57 -21.96 -0.08
C ILE A 205 -5.17 -22.06 0.57
N VAL A 206 -4.89 -21.30 1.63
CA VAL A 206 -3.57 -21.24 2.27
C VAL A 206 -3.11 -22.63 2.73
N ASP A 207 -4.01 -23.43 3.30
CA ASP A 207 -3.66 -24.76 3.81
C ASP A 207 -3.45 -25.82 2.70
N HIS A 208 -4.01 -25.60 1.48
CA HIS A 208 -4.13 -26.68 0.49
C HIS A 208 -3.66 -26.34 -0.93
N PHE A 209 -3.23 -25.09 -1.21
CA PHE A 209 -2.79 -24.74 -2.57
C PHE A 209 -1.63 -25.65 -3.01
N PRO A 210 -1.61 -26.11 -4.29
CA PRO A 210 -0.47 -26.83 -4.84
C PRO A 210 0.75 -25.89 -4.95
N TYR A 211 1.95 -26.37 -4.63
CA TYR A 211 3.19 -25.57 -4.69
C TYR A 211 3.38 -24.85 -6.04
N LYS A 212 2.96 -25.51 -7.12
CA LYS A 212 3.02 -24.93 -8.45
C LYS A 212 2.21 -23.63 -8.57
N VAL A 213 1.08 -23.51 -7.90
CA VAL A 213 0.20 -22.34 -7.96
C VAL A 213 0.89 -21.11 -7.33
N LEU A 214 1.62 -21.31 -6.23
CA LEU A 214 2.45 -20.26 -5.62
C LEU A 214 3.58 -19.84 -6.55
N ARG A 215 4.32 -20.81 -7.12
CA ARG A 215 5.42 -20.55 -8.07
C ARG A 215 4.93 -19.87 -9.34
N ASP A 216 3.77 -20.26 -9.88
CA ASP A 216 3.17 -19.63 -11.05
C ASP A 216 2.80 -18.16 -10.77
N TYR A 217 2.24 -17.86 -9.58
CA TYR A 217 1.97 -16.49 -9.15
C TYR A 217 3.27 -15.68 -9.05
N TYR A 218 4.28 -16.24 -8.38
CA TYR A 218 5.59 -15.61 -8.23
C TYR A 218 6.22 -15.28 -9.59
N HIS A 219 6.41 -16.26 -10.48
CA HIS A 219 7.04 -16.06 -11.78
C HIS A 219 6.24 -15.11 -12.69
N LYS A 220 4.93 -15.03 -12.51
CA LYS A 220 4.07 -14.12 -13.28
C LYS A 220 4.25 -12.68 -12.87
N TRP A 221 4.40 -12.40 -11.57
CA TRP A 221 4.26 -11.05 -11.03
C TRP A 221 5.55 -10.46 -10.46
N TYR A 222 6.50 -11.28 -9.93
CA TYR A 222 7.77 -10.79 -9.42
C TYR A 222 8.76 -10.55 -10.56
N ARG A 223 8.68 -9.37 -11.14
CA ARG A 223 9.44 -9.01 -12.33
C ARG A 223 9.81 -7.52 -12.34
N PRO A 224 10.92 -7.15 -13.01
CA PRO A 224 11.52 -5.83 -12.91
C PRO A 224 10.62 -4.64 -13.23
N ASP A 225 9.72 -4.76 -14.22
CA ASP A 225 8.83 -3.66 -14.65
C ASP A 225 7.75 -3.28 -13.62
N LEU A 226 7.55 -4.12 -12.61
CA LEU A 226 6.64 -3.88 -11.48
C LEU A 226 7.40 -3.53 -10.20
N GLN A 227 8.72 -3.36 -10.23
CA GLN A 227 9.57 -3.20 -9.06
C GLN A 227 10.33 -1.88 -9.06
N ALA A 228 10.59 -1.37 -7.87
CA ALA A 228 11.45 -0.22 -7.66
C ALA A 228 12.40 -0.47 -6.48
N ILE A 229 13.68 -0.12 -6.67
CA ILE A 229 14.69 -0.07 -5.60
C ILE A 229 14.74 1.36 -5.06
N ILE A 230 14.67 1.50 -3.74
CA ILE A 230 14.74 2.81 -3.08
C ILE A 230 15.85 2.76 -2.05
N VAL A 231 16.78 3.71 -2.12
CA VAL A 231 17.87 3.85 -1.16
C VAL A 231 17.93 5.29 -0.66
N VAL A 232 17.82 5.46 0.65
CA VAL A 232 17.81 6.78 1.30
C VAL A 232 18.73 6.75 2.52
N GLY A 233 19.69 7.67 2.62
CA GLY A 233 20.59 7.77 3.77
C GLY A 233 21.95 8.32 3.43
N ASP A 234 22.93 8.04 4.27
CA ASP A 234 24.31 8.55 4.14
C ASP A 234 25.11 7.75 3.10
N VAL A 235 24.70 7.84 1.84
CA VAL A 235 25.30 7.12 0.70
C VAL A 235 25.81 8.09 -0.37
N ASP A 236 26.89 7.70 -1.05
CA ASP A 236 27.29 8.34 -2.30
C ASP A 236 26.34 7.91 -3.43
N VAL A 237 25.63 8.88 -4.00
CA VAL A 237 24.59 8.64 -4.99
C VAL A 237 25.12 7.99 -6.27
N ASP A 238 26.29 8.43 -6.77
CA ASP A 238 26.86 7.94 -8.01
C ASP A 238 27.44 6.52 -7.86
N GLN A 239 28.03 6.21 -6.72
CA GLN A 239 28.47 4.85 -6.40
C GLN A 239 27.29 3.90 -6.20
N MET A 240 26.25 4.34 -5.50
CA MET A 240 25.06 3.56 -5.27
C MET A 240 24.32 3.24 -6.58
N GLU A 241 24.20 4.22 -7.47
CA GLU A 241 23.62 4.01 -8.80
C GLU A 241 24.37 2.94 -9.60
N LYS A 242 25.71 2.99 -9.61
CA LYS A 242 26.54 1.96 -10.27
C LYS A 242 26.34 0.58 -9.67
N LYS A 243 26.24 0.47 -8.32
CA LYS A 243 25.97 -0.80 -7.63
C LYS A 243 24.59 -1.34 -8.01
N ILE A 244 23.54 -0.52 -7.98
CA ILE A 244 22.19 -0.90 -8.40
C ILE A 244 22.19 -1.39 -9.86
N GLN A 245 22.82 -0.65 -10.77
CA GLN A 245 22.92 -1.07 -12.16
C GLN A 245 23.66 -2.42 -12.32
N ALA A 246 24.75 -2.63 -11.60
CA ALA A 246 25.49 -3.88 -11.65
C ALA A 246 24.71 -5.08 -11.12
N VAL A 247 23.99 -4.91 -10.04
CA VAL A 247 23.27 -6.00 -9.34
C VAL A 247 21.96 -6.35 -10.06
N PHE A 248 21.16 -5.35 -10.45
CA PHE A 248 19.76 -5.58 -10.88
C PHE A 248 19.57 -5.62 -12.40
N SER A 249 20.54 -5.21 -13.24
CA SER A 249 20.35 -5.19 -14.69
C SER A 249 20.21 -6.58 -15.32
N SER A 250 20.74 -7.61 -14.67
CA SER A 250 20.71 -9.00 -15.16
C SER A 250 19.41 -9.74 -14.84
N ILE A 251 18.52 -9.16 -14.01
CA ILE A 251 17.25 -9.79 -13.68
C ILE A 251 16.40 -9.91 -14.93
N PRO A 252 15.92 -11.12 -15.28
CA PRO A 252 15.22 -11.35 -16.53
C PRO A 252 13.83 -10.69 -16.54
N MET A 253 13.44 -10.19 -17.70
CA MET A 253 12.09 -9.70 -17.96
C MET A 253 11.40 -10.67 -18.93
N PRO A 254 10.21 -11.24 -18.56
CA PRO A 254 9.48 -12.12 -19.47
C PRO A 254 9.06 -11.41 -20.75
N ALA A 255 9.26 -12.06 -21.91
CA ALA A 255 8.91 -11.49 -23.22
C ALA A 255 7.40 -11.19 -23.35
N ASN A 256 6.57 -12.07 -22.79
CA ASN A 256 5.10 -11.96 -22.81
C ASN A 256 4.56 -11.66 -21.41
N ALA A 257 5.07 -10.63 -20.77
CA ALA A 257 4.67 -10.25 -19.44
C ALA A 257 3.17 -9.89 -19.34
N ALA A 258 2.48 -10.49 -18.38
CA ALA A 258 1.06 -10.22 -18.17
C ALA A 258 0.84 -8.74 -17.82
N LYS A 259 -0.18 -8.11 -18.41
CA LYS A 259 -0.52 -6.72 -18.08
C LYS A 259 -0.99 -6.62 -16.62
N ARG A 260 -0.40 -5.69 -15.87
CA ARG A 260 -0.89 -5.32 -14.54
C ARG A 260 -2.08 -4.38 -14.74
N ASN A 261 -3.28 -4.85 -14.42
CA ASN A 261 -4.51 -4.06 -14.54
C ASN A 261 -4.87 -3.40 -13.21
N TYR A 262 -5.49 -2.22 -13.29
CA TYR A 262 -6.29 -1.64 -12.22
C TYR A 262 -7.74 -2.05 -12.43
N TYR A 263 -8.37 -2.52 -11.36
CA TYR A 263 -9.73 -3.02 -11.44
C TYR A 263 -10.71 -1.89 -11.07
N PRO A 264 -11.77 -1.67 -11.89
CA PRO A 264 -12.73 -0.63 -11.59
C PRO A 264 -13.64 -1.00 -10.42
N VAL A 265 -14.06 0.04 -9.70
CA VAL A 265 -15.22 -0.02 -8.81
C VAL A 265 -16.28 0.89 -9.41
N ASN A 266 -17.42 0.32 -9.79
CA ASN A 266 -18.51 1.06 -10.42
C ASN A 266 -19.26 1.94 -9.41
N ASP A 267 -19.91 2.96 -9.91
CA ASP A 267 -20.92 3.70 -9.14
C ASP A 267 -22.15 2.81 -8.90
N ASN A 268 -22.95 3.18 -7.92
CA ASN A 268 -24.17 2.47 -7.56
C ASN A 268 -25.37 3.39 -7.68
N ASP A 269 -26.45 2.91 -8.33
CA ASP A 269 -27.71 3.65 -8.47
C ASP A 269 -28.50 3.74 -7.16
N LYS A 270 -28.27 2.79 -6.27
CA LYS A 270 -28.93 2.73 -4.96
C LYS A 270 -27.89 2.67 -3.85
N MET A 271 -28.24 3.23 -2.72
CA MET A 271 -27.39 3.16 -1.52
C MET A 271 -27.12 1.71 -1.14
N ILE A 272 -25.83 1.37 -0.97
CA ILE A 272 -25.41 0.07 -0.42
C ILE A 272 -25.40 0.21 1.09
N VAL A 273 -26.06 -0.68 1.79
CA VAL A 273 -26.12 -0.72 3.25
C VAL A 273 -25.53 -2.03 3.74
N ALA A 274 -24.45 -1.96 4.53
CA ALA A 274 -23.89 -3.08 5.26
C ALA A 274 -24.16 -2.88 6.77
N SER A 275 -25.03 -3.71 7.34
CA SER A 275 -25.32 -3.71 8.78
C SER A 275 -24.75 -4.98 9.38
N LEU A 276 -23.73 -4.82 10.22
CA LEU A 276 -22.93 -5.92 10.74
C LEU A 276 -22.87 -5.83 12.27
N LYS A 277 -22.69 -6.99 12.91
CA LYS A 277 -22.60 -7.10 14.37
C LYS A 277 -21.48 -8.04 14.76
N ASP A 278 -20.73 -7.61 15.76
CA ASP A 278 -19.75 -8.45 16.46
C ASP A 278 -19.92 -8.24 17.97
N SER A 279 -19.86 -9.32 18.75
CA SER A 279 -20.10 -9.28 20.21
C SER A 279 -19.02 -8.52 20.97
N GLU A 280 -17.83 -8.37 20.39
CA GLU A 280 -16.70 -7.65 20.99
C GLU A 280 -16.57 -6.21 20.47
N GLN A 281 -17.46 -5.77 19.58
CA GLN A 281 -17.52 -4.38 19.12
C GLN A 281 -18.14 -3.50 20.22
N PRO A 282 -17.36 -2.60 20.86
CA PRO A 282 -17.83 -1.93 22.08
C PRO A 282 -18.85 -0.81 21.82
N ILE A 283 -18.83 -0.25 20.61
CA ILE A 283 -19.71 0.86 20.22
C ILE A 283 -20.33 0.61 18.86
N MET A 284 -21.52 1.14 18.63
CA MET A 284 -22.12 1.23 17.31
C MET A 284 -21.42 2.35 16.54
N LEU A 285 -20.74 1.99 15.43
CA LEU A 285 -20.08 2.92 14.53
C LEU A 285 -20.86 2.97 13.22
N VAL A 286 -21.15 4.16 12.75
CA VAL A 286 -21.74 4.40 11.41
C VAL A 286 -20.70 5.09 10.54
N THR A 287 -20.53 4.60 9.32
CA THR A 287 -19.65 5.23 8.33
C THR A 287 -20.41 5.39 7.03
N LEU A 288 -20.47 6.62 6.54
CA LEU A 288 -21.06 6.99 5.27
C LEU A 288 -19.95 7.28 4.27
N TYR A 289 -20.08 6.73 3.07
CA TYR A 289 -19.14 6.96 1.97
C TYR A 289 -19.86 7.58 0.79
N MET A 290 -19.40 8.74 0.33
CA MET A 290 -19.82 9.34 -0.95
C MET A 290 -18.66 9.17 -1.93
N LYS A 291 -18.78 8.20 -2.83
CA LYS A 291 -17.74 7.84 -3.81
C LYS A 291 -17.59 8.87 -4.92
N ARG A 292 -16.38 9.04 -5.40
CA ARG A 292 -16.02 9.71 -6.65
C ARG A 292 -14.88 8.97 -7.33
N ASP A 293 -14.63 9.25 -8.60
CA ASP A 293 -13.47 8.71 -9.28
C ASP A 293 -12.18 9.25 -8.67
N ALA A 294 -11.23 8.35 -8.45
CA ALA A 294 -9.88 8.74 -8.06
C ALA A 294 -9.16 9.39 -9.25
N THR A 295 -8.32 10.38 -8.98
CA THR A 295 -7.51 11.02 -10.02
C THR A 295 -6.60 9.97 -10.67
N PRO A 296 -6.55 9.89 -12.02
CA PRO A 296 -5.64 8.99 -12.72
C PRO A 296 -4.17 9.21 -12.33
N ASP A 297 -3.39 8.13 -12.24
CA ASP A 297 -1.98 8.22 -11.84
C ASP A 297 -1.15 9.19 -12.69
N ALA A 298 -1.47 9.31 -13.99
CA ALA A 298 -0.79 10.24 -14.90
C ALA A 298 -1.02 11.73 -14.55
N GLU A 299 -2.08 12.05 -13.81
CA GLU A 299 -2.42 13.43 -13.42
C GLU A 299 -1.95 13.75 -11.99
N LYS A 300 -1.54 12.77 -11.20
CA LYS A 300 -1.12 12.98 -9.79
C LYS A 300 0.16 13.81 -9.63
N SER A 301 0.94 13.99 -10.70
CA SER A 301 2.12 14.86 -10.71
C SER A 301 1.82 16.32 -11.07
N THR A 302 0.56 16.71 -11.23
CA THR A 302 0.17 18.06 -11.66
C THR A 302 -0.08 19.01 -10.49
N ILE A 303 0.10 20.32 -10.72
CA ILE A 303 -0.30 21.38 -9.76
C ILE A 303 -1.80 21.32 -9.48
N ARG A 304 -2.60 20.94 -10.49
CA ARG A 304 -4.04 20.74 -10.32
C ARG A 304 -4.33 19.69 -9.24
N TYR A 305 -3.69 18.54 -9.30
CA TYR A 305 -3.87 17.50 -8.30
C TYR A 305 -3.50 17.96 -6.88
N GLN A 306 -2.39 18.68 -6.74
CA GLN A 306 -1.99 19.26 -5.46
C GLN A 306 -3.00 20.25 -4.90
N ARG A 307 -3.50 21.15 -5.79
CA ARG A 307 -4.54 22.12 -5.42
C ARG A 307 -5.85 21.42 -5.02
N ASP A 308 -6.28 20.43 -5.79
CA ASP A 308 -7.53 19.71 -5.55
C ASP A 308 -7.43 18.92 -4.23
N GLY A 309 -6.27 18.30 -3.93
CA GLY A 309 -5.99 17.70 -2.63
C GLY A 309 -6.05 18.69 -1.47
N TYR A 310 -5.46 19.88 -1.64
CA TYR A 310 -5.55 20.93 -0.63
C TYR A 310 -7.01 21.41 -0.39
N VAL A 311 -7.82 21.49 -1.44
CA VAL A 311 -9.25 21.82 -1.32
C VAL A 311 -10.00 20.70 -0.57
N ASP A 312 -9.69 19.44 -0.87
CA ASP A 312 -10.27 18.30 -0.15
C ASP A 312 -9.94 18.33 1.35
N ASP A 313 -8.68 18.63 1.69
CA ASP A 313 -8.25 18.76 3.08
C ASP A 313 -8.96 19.90 3.80
N LEU A 314 -9.14 21.06 3.13
CA LEU A 314 -9.90 22.18 3.69
C LEU A 314 -11.37 21.83 3.92
N ILE A 315 -12.02 21.13 2.98
CA ILE A 315 -13.41 20.69 3.12
C ILE A 315 -13.52 19.73 4.32
N ALA A 316 -12.63 18.73 4.39
CA ALA A 316 -12.61 17.78 5.49
C ALA A 316 -12.38 18.47 6.84
N TYR A 317 -11.48 19.45 6.90
CA TYR A 317 -11.20 20.26 8.08
C TYR A 317 -12.43 21.08 8.50
N MET A 318 -13.04 21.82 7.56
CA MET A 318 -14.24 22.65 7.86
C MET A 318 -15.42 21.81 8.37
N VAL A 319 -15.63 20.62 7.81
CA VAL A 319 -16.65 19.69 8.31
C VAL A 319 -16.25 19.14 9.69
N GLY A 320 -14.96 18.86 9.91
CA GLY A 320 -14.42 18.45 11.20
C GLY A 320 -14.70 19.46 12.29
N GLU A 321 -14.40 20.74 12.08
CA GLU A 321 -14.70 21.83 13.02
C GLU A 321 -16.19 21.90 13.37
N ARG A 322 -17.08 21.73 12.40
CA ARG A 322 -18.53 21.72 12.67
C ARG A 322 -18.95 20.48 13.46
N LEU A 323 -18.34 19.33 13.21
CA LEU A 323 -18.58 18.13 13.99
C LEU A 323 -18.09 18.31 15.44
N ASP A 324 -16.99 19.00 15.66
CA ASP A 324 -16.48 19.34 16.99
C ASP A 324 -17.42 20.32 17.70
N GLU A 325 -17.88 21.39 17.04
CA GLU A 325 -18.91 22.31 17.57
C GLU A 325 -20.20 21.56 17.94
N MET A 326 -20.61 20.57 17.13
CA MET A 326 -21.76 19.72 17.43
C MET A 326 -21.50 18.88 18.69
N GLN A 327 -20.28 18.36 18.85
CA GLN A 327 -19.88 17.56 20.00
C GLN A 327 -19.73 18.38 21.31
N ASP A 328 -19.61 19.70 21.24
CA ASP A 328 -19.59 20.60 22.40
C ASP A 328 -20.97 20.77 23.04
N ARG A 329 -22.04 20.32 22.42
CA ARG A 329 -23.40 20.34 23.01
C ARG A 329 -23.49 19.41 24.23
N ASN A 330 -24.36 19.77 25.16
CA ASN A 330 -24.60 18.96 26.36
C ASN A 330 -26.08 18.55 26.44
N PRO A 331 -26.42 17.24 26.44
CA PRO A 331 -25.49 16.09 26.27
C PRO A 331 -24.87 16.00 24.87
N LYS A 332 -23.66 15.43 24.77
CA LYS A 332 -23.00 15.17 23.50
C LYS A 332 -23.88 14.27 22.64
N PRO A 333 -24.19 14.64 21.39
CA PRO A 333 -25.10 13.86 20.56
C PRO A 333 -24.49 12.56 20.01
N CYS A 334 -23.17 12.50 19.82
CA CYS A 334 -22.44 11.32 19.38
C CYS A 334 -21.33 10.94 20.39
N LEU A 335 -20.82 9.71 20.32
CA LEU A 335 -19.64 9.27 21.07
C LEU A 335 -18.36 9.83 20.45
N SER A 336 -18.34 9.90 19.13
CA SER A 336 -17.27 10.47 18.29
C SER A 336 -17.87 10.91 16.98
N ALA A 337 -17.20 11.82 16.26
CA ALA A 337 -17.53 12.16 14.89
C ALA A 337 -16.27 12.62 14.16
N SER A 338 -16.15 12.30 12.88
CA SER A 338 -15.02 12.72 12.04
C SER A 338 -15.39 12.70 10.57
N ALA A 339 -14.74 13.55 9.78
CA ALA A 339 -14.85 13.57 8.32
C ALA A 339 -13.46 13.51 7.68
N ARG A 340 -13.37 12.84 6.53
CA ARG A 340 -12.15 12.81 5.72
C ARG A 340 -12.49 12.63 4.24
N ILE A 341 -11.57 13.07 3.37
CA ILE A 341 -11.61 12.77 1.93
C ILE A 341 -10.34 11.98 1.59
N GLY A 342 -10.47 10.95 0.79
CA GLY A 342 -9.34 10.13 0.36
C GLY A 342 -9.80 8.80 -0.24
N GLN A 343 -8.91 7.86 -0.34
CA GLN A 343 -9.17 6.56 -0.94
C GLN A 343 -10.42 5.89 -0.34
N PHE A 344 -11.30 5.40 -1.23
CA PHE A 344 -12.47 4.62 -0.85
C PHE A 344 -12.05 3.23 -0.39
N LEU A 345 -11.97 3.04 0.93
CA LEU A 345 -11.54 1.80 1.56
C LEU A 345 -10.21 1.30 0.95
N VAL A 346 -10.28 0.25 0.13
CA VAL A 346 -9.11 -0.42 -0.47
C VAL A 346 -9.01 -0.22 -1.99
N SER A 347 -9.91 0.56 -2.60
CA SER A 347 -9.95 0.77 -4.05
C SER A 347 -8.91 1.78 -4.53
N ARG A 348 -8.22 1.48 -5.63
CA ARG A 348 -7.32 2.43 -6.32
C ARG A 348 -8.04 3.33 -7.32
N THR A 349 -9.28 3.02 -7.68
CA THR A 349 -10.02 3.71 -8.73
C THR A 349 -11.12 4.63 -8.21
N LYS A 350 -11.36 4.59 -6.90
CA LYS A 350 -12.33 5.47 -6.22
C LYS A 350 -11.73 6.12 -4.99
N ASP A 351 -12.04 7.40 -4.83
CA ASP A 351 -11.96 8.14 -3.58
C ASP A 351 -13.35 8.29 -2.97
N ALA A 352 -13.43 8.72 -1.73
CA ALA A 352 -14.70 9.04 -1.08
C ALA A 352 -14.55 10.19 -0.08
N PHE A 353 -15.58 11.00 0.04
CA PHE A 353 -15.85 11.71 1.27
C PHE A 353 -16.41 10.70 2.28
N THR A 354 -15.82 10.64 3.46
CA THR A 354 -16.18 9.70 4.52
C THR A 354 -16.57 10.47 5.76
N LEU A 355 -17.80 10.23 6.24
CA LEU A 355 -18.28 10.70 7.54
C LEU A 355 -18.43 9.49 8.47
N SER A 356 -17.74 9.49 9.61
CA SER A 356 -17.82 8.43 10.62
C SER A 356 -18.27 9.00 11.96
N PHE A 357 -19.19 8.33 12.63
CA PHE A 357 -19.62 8.74 13.98
C PHE A 357 -20.01 7.54 14.86
N GLY A 358 -19.68 7.66 16.14
CA GLY A 358 -20.08 6.71 17.17
C GLY A 358 -21.49 7.06 17.70
N VAL A 359 -22.39 6.08 17.65
CA VAL A 359 -23.80 6.26 18.00
C VAL A 359 -24.03 6.04 19.48
N ARG A 360 -24.82 6.91 20.12
CA ARG A 360 -25.35 6.68 21.46
C ARG A 360 -26.53 5.73 21.40
N GLN A 361 -26.45 4.60 22.07
CA GLN A 361 -27.49 3.57 22.04
C GLN A 361 -28.82 4.05 22.63
N GLU A 362 -28.75 4.96 23.60
CA GLU A 362 -29.92 5.57 24.22
C GLU A 362 -30.65 6.60 23.33
N ASN A 363 -29.96 7.09 22.26
CA ASN A 363 -30.55 8.05 21.33
C ASN A 363 -29.98 7.89 19.90
N ILE A 364 -30.23 6.76 19.29
CA ILE A 364 -29.73 6.41 17.95
C ILE A 364 -30.13 7.48 16.92
N LYS A 365 -31.44 7.82 16.87
CA LYS A 365 -31.96 8.81 15.92
C LYS A 365 -31.31 10.18 16.10
N GLY A 366 -31.14 10.63 17.35
CA GLY A 366 -30.52 11.90 17.64
C GLY A 366 -29.06 11.97 17.23
N SER A 367 -28.30 10.85 17.34
CA SER A 367 -26.92 10.78 16.84
C SER A 367 -26.86 10.92 15.32
N PHE A 368 -27.77 10.24 14.58
CA PHE A 368 -27.88 10.37 13.14
C PHE A 368 -28.26 11.78 12.70
N ASP A 369 -29.33 12.34 13.29
CA ASP A 369 -29.81 13.67 12.93
C ASP A 369 -28.73 14.74 13.20
N ALA A 370 -28.00 14.62 14.30
CA ALA A 370 -26.92 15.54 14.63
C ALA A 370 -25.72 15.43 13.65
N ALA A 371 -25.25 14.22 13.36
CA ALA A 371 -24.07 14.03 12.51
C ALA A 371 -24.33 14.34 11.05
N ILE A 372 -25.56 14.08 10.52
CA ILE A 372 -25.90 14.34 9.13
C ILE A 372 -26.38 15.79 8.94
N GLY A 373 -26.96 16.41 9.95
CA GLY A 373 -27.45 17.78 9.89
C GLY A 373 -26.38 18.85 10.13
N THR A 374 -25.16 18.44 10.44
CA THR A 374 -24.00 19.32 10.62
C THR A 374 -23.39 19.74 9.29
#